data_3360528081be6b1c068c48938878b201
#
_entry.id   3360528081be6b1c068c48938878b201
#
_cell.length_a   1.000
_cell.length_b   1.000
_cell.length_c   1.000
_cell.angle_alpha   90.00
_cell.angle_beta   90.00
_cell.angle_gamma   90.00
#
_symmetry.space_group_name_H-M   'P 1'
#
loop_
_entity.id
_entity.type
_entity.pdbx_description
1 polymer ?
#
loop_
_entity_poly.entity_id
_entity_poly.type
_entity_poly.pdbx_seq_one_letter_code
_entity_poly.pdbx_strand_id
1 'polypeptide(L)'
;MNNIQLTPEMACYTAESILSRRPGRPFLIYKLMVLSVVAALVSLPLVSITVSVQSPGRIRPVIEKTPLVAPFSGRVSRILAVENDRVAEGQEILALDDEVVGERLVALRADIRAKSDLASDLKALIASGTTIGPVRLLTETVKAEQAHFLDLLRENEFSRSNAAAELERAKRLLSFATAPAKSVDERAFALQSIEVQREILMRRKSAEWSQKLFDTTLRLKELAADLRQSEKELDLTHIRTPVSGALEQFSGLSPGSYIQAGQSVAWVSPGGELVADIYVSPNDIGFVRPGQSVGLQVDSFSYNQWGLIEATVREVAQDFTLIDGRPIYKVRCTLSHNHLALKNGAIGYLKKGMTIQARFLVANRTLLQLLYEGVDDWLNPLKTAH
;
A
#
# COMPACT_ATOMS: atom_id res chain seq x y z
N MET A 1 80.74 -60.46 -62.33
CA MET A 1 79.46 -60.55 -61.69
C MET A 1 79.61 -61.38 -60.41
N ASN A 2 79.89 -60.82 -59.28
CA ASN A 2 80.13 -61.53 -58.03
C ASN A 2 78.78 -61.74 -57.30
N ASN A 3 78.34 -63.01 -57.24
CA ASN A 3 77.25 -63.43 -56.36
C ASN A 3 77.82 -63.52 -54.94
N ILE A 4 77.41 -62.59 -54.12
CA ILE A 4 77.66 -62.67 -52.68
C ILE A 4 76.59 -63.62 -52.13
N GLN A 5 76.99 -64.84 -51.84
CA GLN A 5 76.20 -65.81 -51.07
C GLN A 5 76.26 -65.35 -49.60
N LEU A 6 75.13 -64.87 -49.09
CA LEU A 6 74.97 -64.62 -47.67
C LEU A 6 75.02 -65.90 -46.86
N THR A 7 76.00 -65.99 -45.97
CA THR A 7 76.13 -67.14 -45.06
C THR A 7 74.91 -67.21 -44.12
N PRO A 8 74.47 -68.43 -43.72
CA PRO A 8 73.31 -68.66 -42.89
C PRO A 8 73.36 -67.97 -41.52
N GLU A 9 74.50 -67.46 -41.09
CA GLU A 9 74.65 -66.71 -39.87
C GLU A 9 74.19 -65.27 -39.98
N MET A 10 74.25 -64.66 -41.18
CA MET A 10 73.76 -63.28 -41.35
C MET A 10 72.25 -63.19 -41.45
N ALA A 11 71.56 -64.25 -41.77
CA ALA A 11 70.08 -64.29 -41.83
C ALA A 11 69.45 -64.26 -40.47
N CYS A 12 70.19 -64.48 -39.38
CA CYS A 12 69.68 -64.48 -38.00
C CYS A 12 69.60 -63.09 -37.38
N TYR A 13 70.08 -62.07 -38.02
CA TYR A 13 70.08 -60.70 -37.50
C TYR A 13 69.14 -59.74 -38.27
N THR A 14 68.22 -60.29 -39.01
CA THR A 14 67.18 -59.42 -39.61
C THR A 14 66.23 -58.95 -38.53
N ALA A 15 65.73 -57.73 -38.67
CA ALA A 15 64.82 -57.08 -37.68
C ALA A 15 63.61 -57.97 -37.28
N GLU A 16 63.19 -58.91 -38.20
CA GLU A 16 62.09 -59.85 -37.95
C GLU A 16 62.47 -60.93 -36.95
N SER A 17 63.74 -61.43 -36.95
CA SER A 17 64.21 -62.47 -36.01
C SER A 17 64.39 -61.88 -34.58
N ILE A 18 64.63 -60.53 -34.45
CA ILE A 18 64.75 -59.93 -33.16
C ILE A 18 63.33 -59.64 -32.58
N LEU A 19 62.35 -59.37 -33.42
CA LEU A 19 60.95 -59.16 -32.99
C LEU A 19 60.28 -60.48 -32.58
N SER A 20 60.66 -61.69 -33.17
CA SER A 20 60.07 -62.95 -32.84
C SER A 20 60.57 -63.59 -31.54
N ARG A 21 61.65 -63.09 -30.92
CA ARG A 21 62.25 -63.60 -29.68
C ARG A 21 61.87 -62.92 -28.39
N ARG A 22 60.76 -62.09 -28.35
CA ARG A 22 60.28 -61.58 -27.09
C ARG A 22 59.28 -62.51 -26.44
N PRO A 23 59.64 -63.22 -25.33
CA PRO A 23 58.68 -64.10 -24.66
C PRO A 23 57.55 -63.28 -24.07
N GLY A 24 56.35 -63.60 -24.53
CA GLY A 24 55.07 -63.57 -23.82
C GLY A 24 54.61 -62.29 -23.03
N ARG A 25 55.40 -61.21 -22.97
CA ARG A 25 55.05 -59.96 -22.20
C ARG A 25 54.24 -58.90 -22.92
N PRO A 26 54.22 -58.76 -24.27
CA PRO A 26 53.42 -57.71 -24.93
C PRO A 26 51.90 -57.90 -24.74
N PHE A 27 51.43 -59.13 -24.61
CA PHE A 27 50.04 -59.44 -24.33
C PHE A 27 49.59 -59.00 -22.93
N LEU A 28 50.50 -58.93 -21.96
CA LEU A 28 50.18 -58.51 -20.61
C LEU A 28 49.93 -56.97 -20.57
N ILE A 29 50.75 -56.22 -21.26
CA ILE A 29 50.60 -54.73 -21.40
C ILE A 29 49.30 -54.38 -22.15
N TYR A 30 49.03 -55.16 -23.25
CA TYR A 30 47.77 -54.93 -23.99
C TYR A 30 46.53 -55.33 -23.15
N LYS A 31 46.58 -56.47 -22.42
CA LYS A 31 45.50 -56.82 -21.49
C LYS A 31 45.32 -55.81 -20.39
N LEU A 32 46.38 -55.22 -19.83
CA LEU A 32 46.33 -54.22 -18.81
C LEU A 32 45.75 -52.91 -19.35
N MET A 33 46.10 -52.53 -20.60
CA MET A 33 45.55 -51.38 -21.29
C MET A 33 44.06 -51.58 -21.58
N VAL A 34 43.66 -52.75 -22.11
CA VAL A 34 42.22 -53.00 -22.32
C VAL A 34 41.46 -53.07 -21.01
N LEU A 35 42.03 -53.69 -19.97
CA LEU A 35 41.42 -53.71 -18.63
C LEU A 35 41.24 -52.29 -18.04
N SER A 36 42.22 -51.40 -18.23
CA SER A 36 42.16 -49.99 -17.83
C SER A 36 41.05 -49.21 -18.56
N VAL A 37 40.93 -49.42 -19.88
CA VAL A 37 39.86 -48.81 -20.68
C VAL A 37 38.47 -49.33 -20.24
N VAL A 38 38.35 -50.66 -20.03
CA VAL A 38 37.09 -51.24 -19.54
C VAL A 38 36.77 -50.74 -18.14
N ALA A 39 37.75 -50.65 -17.25
CA ALA A 39 37.56 -50.11 -15.91
C ALA A 39 37.13 -48.61 -15.94
N ALA A 40 37.74 -47.82 -16.84
CA ALA A 40 37.33 -46.43 -17.08
C ALA A 40 35.89 -46.33 -17.60
N LEU A 41 35.49 -47.18 -18.56
CA LEU A 41 34.11 -47.24 -19.07
C LEU A 41 33.09 -47.68 -18.01
N VAL A 42 33.44 -48.63 -17.15
CA VAL A 42 32.58 -49.07 -16.04
C VAL A 42 32.47 -48.00 -14.94
N SER A 43 33.48 -47.15 -14.80
CA SER A 43 33.43 -46.03 -13.83
C SER A 43 32.55 -44.86 -14.26
N LEU A 44 32.30 -44.68 -15.56
CA LEU A 44 31.47 -43.56 -16.11
C LEU A 44 30.05 -43.48 -15.55
N PRO A 45 29.29 -44.58 -15.36
CA PRO A 45 27.97 -44.51 -14.74
C PRO A 45 28.00 -44.32 -13.21
N LEU A 46 29.14 -44.59 -12.56
CA LEU A 46 29.28 -44.48 -11.09
C LEU A 46 29.63 -43.03 -10.64
N VAL A 47 30.21 -42.25 -11.54
CA VAL A 47 30.57 -40.86 -11.24
C VAL A 47 29.43 -39.92 -11.65
N SER A 48 28.76 -39.33 -10.67
CA SER A 48 27.74 -38.33 -10.92
C SER A 48 28.32 -36.93 -10.79
N ILE A 49 27.98 -36.05 -11.73
CA ILE A 49 28.31 -34.63 -11.72
C ILE A 49 27.02 -33.84 -11.57
N THR A 50 27.02 -32.87 -10.67
CA THR A 50 25.91 -31.96 -10.47
C THR A 50 25.92 -30.88 -11.55
N VAL A 51 24.94 -30.91 -12.43
CA VAL A 51 24.74 -29.83 -13.43
C VAL A 51 24.01 -28.69 -12.78
N SER A 52 24.59 -27.51 -12.83
CA SER A 52 23.99 -26.29 -12.32
C SER A 52 23.79 -25.27 -13.45
N VAL A 53 22.62 -24.66 -13.49
CA VAL A 53 22.33 -23.50 -14.33
C VAL A 53 22.73 -22.23 -13.57
N GLN A 54 23.46 -21.33 -14.24
CA GLN A 54 23.86 -20.05 -13.67
C GLN A 54 23.05 -18.93 -14.30
N SER A 55 22.47 -18.10 -13.44
CA SER A 55 21.66 -16.98 -13.88
C SER A 55 22.01 -15.73 -13.09
N PRO A 56 22.16 -14.56 -13.76
CA PRO A 56 22.45 -13.31 -13.10
C PRO A 56 21.23 -12.82 -12.32
N GLY A 57 21.48 -12.05 -11.26
CA GLY A 57 20.43 -11.48 -10.47
C GLY A 57 20.89 -10.27 -9.67
N ARG A 58 19.99 -9.72 -8.88
CA ARG A 58 20.25 -8.55 -8.02
C ARG A 58 19.52 -8.66 -6.71
N ILE A 59 20.19 -8.24 -5.64
CA ILE A 59 19.58 -8.13 -4.30
C ILE A 59 18.71 -6.89 -4.25
N ARG A 60 17.43 -7.07 -3.87
CA ARG A 60 16.46 -5.97 -3.70
C ARG A 60 15.77 -6.07 -2.34
N PRO A 61 15.24 -4.99 -1.82
CA PRO A 61 14.32 -5.06 -0.69
C PRO A 61 12.98 -5.67 -1.14
N VAL A 62 12.27 -6.33 -0.24
CA VAL A 62 10.92 -6.86 -0.49
C VAL A 62 9.96 -5.73 -0.88
N ILE A 63 10.05 -4.59 -0.19
CA ILE A 63 9.27 -3.39 -0.49
C ILE A 63 10.17 -2.41 -1.23
N GLU A 64 9.75 -1.99 -2.42
CA GLU A 64 10.48 -1.00 -3.22
C GLU A 64 10.41 0.39 -2.57
N LYS A 65 11.31 1.27 -3.02
CA LYS A 65 11.30 2.68 -2.59
C LYS A 65 9.95 3.31 -2.90
N THR A 66 9.38 3.99 -1.91
CA THR A 66 8.10 4.68 -2.05
C THR A 66 8.35 6.17 -2.19
N PRO A 67 7.85 6.83 -3.25
CA PRO A 67 7.96 8.27 -3.37
C PRO A 67 7.07 8.94 -2.33
N LEU A 68 7.61 9.94 -1.64
CA LEU A 68 6.86 10.84 -0.78
C LEU A 68 6.44 12.05 -1.61
N VAL A 69 5.15 12.12 -1.93
CA VAL A 69 4.60 13.17 -2.82
C VAL A 69 3.80 14.16 -2.00
N ALA A 70 3.90 15.46 -2.34
CA ALA A 70 3.09 16.49 -1.75
C ALA A 70 1.63 16.37 -2.25
N PRO A 71 0.63 16.20 -1.36
CA PRO A 71 -0.77 16.08 -1.77
C PRO A 71 -1.37 17.43 -2.21
N PHE A 72 -0.81 18.55 -1.70
CA PHE A 72 -1.24 19.92 -2.01
C PHE A 72 -0.07 20.80 -2.35
N SER A 73 -0.35 21.90 -3.06
CA SER A 73 0.60 22.96 -3.27
C SER A 73 0.61 23.88 -2.05
N GLY A 74 1.80 24.26 -1.59
CA GLY A 74 1.93 25.14 -0.45
C GLY A 74 3.38 25.56 -0.20
N ARG A 75 3.56 26.49 0.73
CA ARG A 75 4.86 26.92 1.21
C ARG A 75 5.31 26.01 2.33
N VAL A 76 6.58 25.58 2.31
CA VAL A 76 7.18 24.80 3.40
C VAL A 76 7.34 25.68 4.63
N SER A 77 6.68 25.29 5.71
CA SER A 77 6.77 25.96 7.02
C SER A 77 7.96 25.40 7.80
N ARG A 78 8.04 24.07 7.95
CA ARG A 78 9.06 23.39 8.74
C ARG A 78 9.52 22.11 8.06
N ILE A 79 10.80 21.76 8.28
CA ILE A 79 11.38 20.49 7.88
C ILE A 79 11.84 19.78 9.14
N LEU A 80 11.40 18.55 9.34
CA LEU A 80 11.58 17.78 10.58
C LEU A 80 12.54 16.60 10.40
N ALA A 81 12.88 16.23 9.15
CA ALA A 81 13.83 15.18 8.85
C ALA A 81 14.76 15.61 7.71
N VAL A 82 15.97 15.04 7.69
CA VAL A 82 16.98 15.29 6.67
C VAL A 82 17.31 14.01 5.88
N GLU A 83 18.05 14.16 4.79
CA GLU A 83 18.48 13.03 3.98
C GLU A 83 19.30 12.02 4.78
N ASN A 84 19.04 10.73 4.57
CA ASN A 84 19.60 9.57 5.28
C ASN A 84 19.07 9.33 6.72
N ASP A 85 18.12 10.13 7.21
CA ASP A 85 17.47 9.84 8.48
C ASP A 85 16.63 8.56 8.39
N ARG A 86 16.61 7.82 9.50
CA ARG A 86 15.68 6.71 9.68
C ARG A 86 14.36 7.22 10.20
N VAL A 87 13.30 6.99 9.45
CA VAL A 87 11.95 7.45 9.74
C VAL A 87 11.03 6.27 10.00
N ALA A 88 10.11 6.46 10.94
CA ALA A 88 9.05 5.48 11.23
C ALA A 88 7.82 5.74 10.33
N GLU A 89 7.01 4.71 10.13
CA GLU A 89 5.71 4.86 9.46
C GLU A 89 4.85 5.89 10.18
N GLY A 90 4.21 6.81 9.43
CA GLY A 90 3.41 7.90 9.97
C GLY A 90 4.22 9.07 10.54
N GLN A 91 5.54 9.01 10.57
CA GLN A 91 6.39 10.11 11.04
C GLN A 91 6.28 11.30 10.08
N GLU A 92 6.10 12.50 10.64
CA GLU A 92 6.06 13.75 9.91
C GLU A 92 7.48 14.14 9.45
N ILE A 93 7.61 14.46 8.16
CA ILE A 93 8.87 14.83 7.52
C ILE A 93 8.96 16.32 7.29
N LEU A 94 7.88 16.92 6.84
CA LEU A 94 7.78 18.36 6.67
C LEU A 94 6.32 18.82 6.85
N ALA A 95 6.15 20.07 7.26
CA ALA A 95 4.87 20.74 7.33
C ALA A 95 4.81 21.86 6.30
N LEU A 96 3.69 21.96 5.62
CA LEU A 96 3.31 23.12 4.83
C LEU A 96 2.71 24.19 5.73
N ASP A 97 2.61 25.41 5.21
CA ASP A 97 1.91 26.51 5.87
C ASP A 97 0.41 26.17 5.94
N ASP A 98 -0.11 26.14 7.16
CA ASP A 98 -1.47 25.74 7.50
C ASP A 98 -2.31 26.91 8.08
N GLU A 99 -1.75 28.12 8.14
CA GLU A 99 -2.39 29.29 8.75
C GLU A 99 -3.79 29.54 8.18
N VAL A 100 -3.93 29.59 6.86
CA VAL A 100 -5.21 29.84 6.17
C VAL A 100 -6.23 28.74 6.46
N VAL A 101 -5.80 27.47 6.45
CA VAL A 101 -6.68 26.34 6.74
C VAL A 101 -7.09 26.34 8.22
N GLY A 102 -6.16 26.69 9.10
CA GLY A 102 -6.40 26.82 10.53
C GLY A 102 -7.43 27.92 10.86
N GLU A 103 -7.30 29.11 10.26
CA GLU A 103 -8.26 30.19 10.40
C GLU A 103 -9.67 29.81 9.91
N ARG A 104 -9.73 29.12 8.75
CA ARG A 104 -10.98 28.58 8.20
C ARG A 104 -11.65 27.61 9.16
N LEU A 105 -10.89 26.71 9.79
CA LEU A 105 -11.41 25.75 10.77
C LEU A 105 -11.98 26.44 12.01
N VAL A 106 -11.32 27.50 12.51
CA VAL A 106 -11.81 28.30 13.64
C VAL A 106 -13.13 28.94 13.29
N ALA A 107 -13.23 29.55 12.10
CA ALA A 107 -14.47 30.21 11.63
C ALA A 107 -15.62 29.19 11.47
N LEU A 108 -15.37 28.05 10.82
CA LEU A 108 -16.37 26.98 10.64
C LEU A 108 -16.87 26.42 11.98
N ARG A 109 -15.99 26.24 12.96
CA ARG A 109 -16.38 25.78 14.29
C ARG A 109 -17.22 26.79 15.03
N ALA A 110 -16.93 28.10 14.89
CA ALA A 110 -17.72 29.16 15.45
C ALA A 110 -19.14 29.19 14.84
N ASP A 111 -19.24 29.09 13.51
CA ASP A 111 -20.51 29.06 12.80
C ASP A 111 -21.37 27.82 13.18
N ILE A 112 -20.76 26.65 13.28
CA ILE A 112 -21.43 25.44 13.72
C ILE A 112 -21.99 25.62 15.12
N ARG A 113 -21.21 26.18 16.04
CA ARG A 113 -21.65 26.45 17.42
C ARG A 113 -22.85 27.38 17.42
N ALA A 114 -22.77 28.54 16.73
CA ALA A 114 -23.86 29.50 16.67
C ALA A 114 -25.14 28.88 16.08
N LYS A 115 -25.04 28.11 15.01
CA LYS A 115 -26.19 27.40 14.40
C LYS A 115 -26.72 26.27 15.27
N SER A 116 -25.87 25.59 16.02
CA SER A 116 -26.27 24.54 16.97
C SER A 116 -27.07 25.12 18.13
N ASP A 117 -26.62 26.27 18.68
CA ASP A 117 -27.32 26.96 19.73
C ASP A 117 -28.72 27.44 19.24
N LEU A 118 -28.80 28.00 18.03
CA LEU A 118 -30.05 28.37 17.38
C LEU A 118 -30.98 27.16 17.19
N ALA A 119 -30.48 26.03 16.70
CA ALA A 119 -31.30 24.83 16.52
C ALA A 119 -31.79 24.27 17.86
N SER A 120 -30.97 24.35 18.91
CA SER A 120 -31.35 23.96 20.27
C SER A 120 -32.49 24.81 20.80
N ASP A 121 -32.40 26.12 20.64
CA ASP A 121 -33.41 27.08 21.07
C ASP A 121 -34.74 26.86 20.31
N LEU A 122 -34.70 26.70 19.00
CA LEU A 122 -35.89 26.39 18.19
C LEU A 122 -36.55 25.09 18.60
N LYS A 123 -35.76 24.03 18.87
CA LYS A 123 -36.28 22.74 19.39
C LYS A 123 -36.97 22.93 20.74
N ALA A 124 -36.35 23.71 21.64
CA ALA A 124 -36.91 23.98 22.95
C ALA A 124 -38.26 24.76 22.85
N LEU A 125 -38.34 25.72 21.92
CA LEU A 125 -39.60 26.47 21.65
C LEU A 125 -40.69 25.57 21.08
N ILE A 126 -40.36 24.71 20.12
CA ILE A 126 -41.33 23.76 19.53
C ILE A 126 -41.79 22.77 20.59
N ALA A 127 -40.88 22.23 21.41
CA ALA A 127 -41.19 21.26 22.46
C ALA A 127 -42.02 21.86 23.59
N SER A 128 -41.84 23.17 23.94
CA SER A 128 -42.63 23.85 24.95
C SER A 128 -44.10 24.01 24.52
N GLY A 129 -44.37 23.94 23.23
CA GLY A 129 -45.70 23.99 22.66
C GLY A 129 -46.44 25.26 23.07
N THR A 130 -47.66 25.08 23.62
CA THR A 130 -48.56 26.19 24.06
C THR A 130 -48.31 26.60 25.52
N THR A 131 -47.35 25.98 26.20
CA THR A 131 -47.14 26.31 27.63
C THR A 131 -46.35 27.60 27.71
N ILE A 132 -46.97 28.64 28.26
CA ILE A 132 -46.42 29.96 28.53
C ILE A 132 -45.46 29.85 29.73
N GLY A 133 -44.35 29.11 29.55
CA GLY A 133 -43.31 28.97 30.57
C GLY A 133 -42.00 29.63 30.13
N PRO A 134 -41.13 30.08 31.06
CA PRO A 134 -39.83 30.59 30.70
C PRO A 134 -38.96 29.46 30.17
N VAL A 135 -38.74 29.40 28.87
CA VAL A 135 -37.77 28.52 28.22
C VAL A 135 -36.41 29.20 28.31
N ARG A 136 -35.40 28.47 28.79
CA ARG A 136 -34.02 28.97 28.80
C ARG A 136 -33.47 28.93 27.40
N LEU A 137 -33.32 30.07 26.75
CA LEU A 137 -32.80 30.24 25.41
C LEU A 137 -31.37 30.80 25.47
N LEU A 138 -30.53 30.40 24.52
CA LEU A 138 -29.15 30.85 24.42
C LEU A 138 -29.01 32.05 23.49
N THR A 139 -29.79 32.05 22.40
CA THR A 139 -29.66 33.00 21.29
C THR A 139 -30.55 34.20 21.50
N GLU A 140 -29.98 35.41 21.45
CA GLU A 140 -30.73 36.66 21.66
C GLU A 140 -31.84 36.90 20.62
N THR A 141 -31.60 36.49 19.37
CA THR A 141 -32.62 36.62 18.30
C THR A 141 -33.86 35.78 18.60
N VAL A 142 -33.68 34.58 19.12
CA VAL A 142 -34.79 33.67 19.48
C VAL A 142 -35.49 34.15 20.73
N LYS A 143 -34.78 34.73 21.72
CA LYS A 143 -35.38 35.37 22.89
C LYS A 143 -36.29 36.52 22.49
N ALA A 144 -35.83 37.42 21.60
CA ALA A 144 -36.63 38.50 21.10
C ALA A 144 -37.88 38.04 20.35
N GLU A 145 -37.74 37.01 19.54
CA GLU A 145 -38.84 36.39 18.79
C GLU A 145 -39.87 35.74 19.73
N GLN A 146 -39.39 35.03 20.76
CA GLN A 146 -40.26 34.47 21.81
C GLN A 146 -41.02 35.58 22.56
N ALA A 147 -40.32 36.64 22.98
CA ALA A 147 -40.95 37.76 23.68
C ALA A 147 -42.08 38.40 22.86
N HIS A 148 -41.82 38.69 21.59
CA HIS A 148 -42.84 39.20 20.69
C HIS A 148 -44.04 38.25 20.54
N PHE A 149 -43.80 36.94 20.40
CA PHE A 149 -44.89 35.98 20.35
C PHE A 149 -45.71 35.93 21.64
N LEU A 150 -45.08 36.02 22.81
CA LEU A 150 -45.76 36.08 24.11
C LEU A 150 -46.60 37.32 24.25
N ASP A 151 -46.18 38.49 23.73
CA ASP A 151 -46.95 39.72 23.75
C ASP A 151 -48.21 39.59 22.89
N LEU A 152 -48.14 39.01 21.70
CA LEU A 152 -49.30 38.70 20.86
C LEU A 152 -50.28 37.75 21.55
N LEU A 153 -49.79 36.74 22.29
CA LEU A 153 -50.65 35.86 23.05
C LEU A 153 -51.34 36.56 24.22
N ARG A 154 -50.64 37.50 24.91
CA ARG A 154 -51.23 38.30 25.97
C ARG A 154 -52.35 39.19 25.45
N GLU A 155 -52.15 39.88 24.32
CA GLU A 155 -53.14 40.68 23.65
C GLU A 155 -54.40 39.89 23.29
N ASN A 156 -54.19 38.67 22.69
CA ASN A 156 -55.28 37.77 22.39
C ASN A 156 -56.02 37.29 23.64
N GLU A 157 -55.35 36.97 24.74
CA GLU A 157 -55.91 36.54 25.99
C GLU A 157 -56.73 37.68 26.65
N PHE A 158 -56.23 38.94 26.57
CA PHE A 158 -56.98 40.08 27.02
C PHE A 158 -58.29 40.24 26.22
N SER A 159 -58.21 40.13 24.90
CA SER A 159 -59.40 40.17 24.02
C SER A 159 -60.37 39.06 24.31
N ARG A 160 -59.90 37.83 24.56
CA ARG A 160 -60.71 36.68 24.95
C ARG A 160 -61.44 36.88 26.29
N SER A 161 -60.68 37.42 27.28
CA SER A 161 -61.22 37.72 28.61
C SER A 161 -62.35 38.74 28.53
N ASN A 162 -62.18 39.82 27.76
CA ASN A 162 -63.19 40.82 27.54
C ASN A 162 -64.45 40.21 26.84
N ALA A 163 -64.26 39.47 25.75
CA ALA A 163 -65.37 38.84 25.04
C ALA A 163 -66.12 37.82 25.92
N ALA A 164 -65.42 37.07 26.75
CA ALA A 164 -66.04 36.15 27.71
C ALA A 164 -66.88 36.90 28.77
N ALA A 165 -66.37 38.04 29.29
CA ALA A 165 -67.11 38.90 30.23
C ALA A 165 -68.38 39.50 29.59
N GLU A 166 -68.30 39.93 28.31
CA GLU A 166 -69.45 40.40 27.56
C GLU A 166 -70.51 39.32 27.32
N LEU A 167 -70.06 38.07 26.95
CA LEU A 167 -70.96 36.96 26.81
C LEU A 167 -71.70 36.63 28.11
N GLU A 168 -71.02 36.65 29.24
CA GLU A 168 -71.57 36.37 30.54
C GLU A 168 -72.55 37.49 30.96
N ARG A 169 -72.31 38.76 30.59
CA ARG A 169 -73.26 39.89 30.77
C ARG A 169 -74.51 39.66 29.90
N ALA A 170 -74.35 39.29 28.63
CA ALA A 170 -75.47 38.99 27.70
C ALA A 170 -76.34 37.87 28.19
N LYS A 171 -75.74 36.80 28.69
CA LYS A 171 -76.46 35.62 29.27
C LYS A 171 -77.30 36.03 30.50
N ARG A 172 -76.73 36.90 31.37
CA ARG A 172 -77.46 37.42 32.53
C ARG A 172 -78.62 38.28 32.10
N LEU A 173 -78.46 39.20 31.13
CA LEU A 173 -79.52 40.04 30.64
C LEU A 173 -80.63 39.21 29.94
N LEU A 174 -80.29 38.14 29.26
CA LEU A 174 -81.30 37.25 28.69
C LEU A 174 -82.09 36.52 29.80
N SER A 175 -81.49 36.11 30.93
CA SER A 175 -82.13 35.44 32.05
C SER A 175 -83.14 36.41 32.73
N PHE A 176 -82.96 37.73 32.61
CA PHE A 176 -83.93 38.71 33.05
C PHE A 176 -84.94 39.17 31.97
N ALA A 177 -84.96 38.45 30.80
CA ALA A 177 -85.81 38.78 29.65
C ALA A 177 -85.62 40.23 29.11
N THR A 178 -84.46 40.85 29.36
CA THR A 178 -84.16 42.23 28.97
C THR A 178 -83.34 42.31 27.69
N ALA A 179 -82.82 41.20 27.15
CA ALA A 179 -82.03 41.12 25.93
C ALA A 179 -82.58 40.01 24.98
N PRO A 180 -82.49 40.18 23.66
CA PRO A 180 -82.86 39.14 22.67
C PRO A 180 -81.84 38.00 22.68
N ALA A 181 -82.25 36.75 22.44
CA ALA A 181 -81.39 35.59 22.36
C ALA A 181 -80.28 35.78 21.31
N LYS A 182 -80.57 36.45 20.22
CA LYS A 182 -79.63 36.79 19.15
C LYS A 182 -78.37 37.52 19.65
N SER A 183 -78.49 38.38 20.68
CA SER A 183 -77.31 39.06 21.26
C SER A 183 -76.36 38.13 21.96
N VAL A 184 -76.86 37.03 22.57
CA VAL A 184 -76.04 36.00 23.20
C VAL A 184 -75.28 35.19 22.13
N ASP A 185 -75.94 34.84 21.01
CA ASP A 185 -75.34 34.14 19.91
C ASP A 185 -74.24 34.95 19.26
N GLU A 186 -74.46 36.26 19.06
CA GLU A 186 -73.45 37.18 18.48
C GLU A 186 -72.21 37.26 19.40
N ARG A 187 -72.36 37.33 20.73
CA ARG A 187 -71.23 37.39 21.67
C ARG A 187 -70.51 36.05 21.80
N ALA A 188 -71.27 34.91 21.68
CA ALA A 188 -70.68 33.59 21.67
C ALA A 188 -69.83 33.38 20.40
N PHE A 189 -70.31 33.84 19.27
CA PHE A 189 -69.54 33.79 18.01
C PHE A 189 -68.27 34.68 18.07
N ALA A 190 -68.38 35.89 18.68
CA ALA A 190 -67.22 36.74 18.87
C ALA A 190 -66.14 36.08 19.73
N LEU A 191 -66.53 35.44 20.84
CA LEU A 191 -65.58 34.68 21.68
C LEU A 191 -64.94 33.54 20.90
N GLN A 192 -65.74 32.72 20.21
CA GLN A 192 -65.26 31.62 19.41
C GLN A 192 -64.28 32.06 18.31
N SER A 193 -64.55 33.23 17.66
CA SER A 193 -63.63 33.76 16.64
C SER A 193 -62.27 34.14 17.21
N ILE A 194 -62.20 34.66 18.43
CA ILE A 194 -60.93 34.98 19.11
C ILE A 194 -60.18 33.71 19.49
N GLU A 195 -60.88 32.67 19.91
CA GLU A 195 -60.24 31.38 20.22
C GLU A 195 -59.65 30.69 18.97
N VAL A 196 -60.37 30.75 17.86
CA VAL A 196 -59.87 30.25 16.55
C VAL A 196 -58.67 31.07 16.11
N GLN A 197 -58.71 32.39 16.24
CA GLN A 197 -57.54 33.24 15.92
C GLN A 197 -56.32 32.89 16.74
N ARG A 198 -56.49 32.59 18.05
CA ARG A 198 -55.40 32.14 18.91
C ARG A 198 -54.78 30.82 18.40
N GLU A 199 -55.63 29.86 18.04
CA GLU A 199 -55.17 28.58 17.53
C GLU A 199 -54.40 28.72 16.22
N ILE A 200 -54.90 29.57 15.31
CA ILE A 200 -54.22 29.87 14.04
C ILE A 200 -52.84 30.52 14.29
N LEU A 201 -52.78 31.49 15.22
CA LEU A 201 -51.52 32.16 15.59
C LEU A 201 -50.48 31.17 16.11
N MET A 202 -50.91 30.23 17.00
CA MET A 202 -50.02 29.20 17.56
C MET A 202 -49.56 28.21 16.50
N ARG A 203 -50.47 27.70 15.67
CA ARG A 203 -50.12 26.78 14.57
C ARG A 203 -49.17 27.41 13.57
N ARG A 204 -49.45 28.68 13.18
CA ARG A 204 -48.59 29.40 12.25
C ARG A 204 -47.20 29.58 12.82
N LYS A 205 -47.05 29.96 14.08
CA LYS A 205 -45.75 30.20 14.71
C LYS A 205 -44.97 28.89 14.89
N SER A 206 -45.63 27.83 15.27
CA SER A 206 -45.02 26.50 15.35
C SER A 206 -44.51 26.01 13.98
N ALA A 207 -45.26 26.26 12.91
CA ALA A 207 -44.82 25.93 11.55
C ALA A 207 -43.61 26.75 11.12
N GLU A 208 -43.59 28.08 11.43
CA GLU A 208 -42.46 28.96 11.16
C GLU A 208 -41.20 28.49 11.88
N TRP A 209 -41.28 28.15 13.17
CA TRP A 209 -40.15 27.63 13.94
C TRP A 209 -39.69 26.26 13.43
N SER A 210 -40.61 25.38 13.04
CA SER A 210 -40.29 24.08 12.45
C SER A 210 -39.54 24.22 11.12
N GLN A 211 -39.99 25.16 10.28
CA GLN A 211 -39.29 25.43 9.02
C GLN A 211 -37.87 26.00 9.26
N LYS A 212 -37.74 27.00 10.16
CA LYS A 212 -36.44 27.55 10.55
C LYS A 212 -35.49 26.47 11.12
N LEU A 213 -36.03 25.55 11.93
CA LEU A 213 -35.27 24.42 12.47
C LEU A 213 -34.81 23.50 11.37
N PHE A 214 -35.67 23.17 10.41
CA PHE A 214 -35.30 22.34 9.24
C PHE A 214 -34.16 23.00 8.45
N ASP A 215 -34.30 24.28 8.09
CA ASP A 215 -33.29 25.01 7.32
C ASP A 215 -31.97 25.12 8.10
N THR A 216 -32.03 25.40 9.43
CA THR A 216 -30.85 25.45 10.29
C THR A 216 -30.17 24.08 10.39
N THR A 217 -30.95 22.98 10.47
CA THR A 217 -30.41 21.62 10.53
C THR A 217 -29.74 21.21 9.21
N LEU A 218 -30.32 21.65 8.07
CA LEU A 218 -29.69 21.41 6.76
C LEU A 218 -28.35 22.14 6.67
N ARG A 219 -28.33 23.42 7.09
CA ARG A 219 -27.11 24.23 7.09
C ARG A 219 -26.03 23.65 8.02
N LEU A 220 -26.41 23.12 9.18
CA LEU A 220 -25.48 22.40 10.07
C LEU A 220 -24.84 21.19 9.42
N LYS A 221 -25.60 20.43 8.63
CA LYS A 221 -25.04 19.27 7.89
C LYS A 221 -24.03 19.72 6.84
N GLU A 222 -24.29 20.80 6.12
CA GLU A 222 -23.35 21.38 5.15
C GLU A 222 -22.06 21.83 5.83
N LEU A 223 -22.18 22.66 6.89
CA LEU A 223 -21.04 23.17 7.66
C LEU A 223 -20.22 22.01 8.28
N ALA A 224 -20.89 20.94 8.73
CA ALA A 224 -20.19 19.75 9.25
C ALA A 224 -19.46 18.97 8.15
N ALA A 225 -19.92 19.01 6.90
CA ALA A 225 -19.19 18.44 5.77
C ALA A 225 -17.98 19.30 5.41
N ASP A 226 -18.13 20.61 5.35
CA ASP A 226 -17.04 21.57 5.09
C ASP A 226 -15.96 21.48 6.18
N LEU A 227 -16.37 21.34 7.46
CA LEU A 227 -15.44 21.16 8.57
C LEU A 227 -14.58 19.89 8.38
N ARG A 228 -15.21 18.76 8.08
CA ARG A 228 -14.49 17.50 7.85
C ARG A 228 -13.54 17.57 6.66
N GLN A 229 -13.92 18.27 5.61
CA GLN A 229 -13.06 18.49 4.46
C GLN A 229 -11.85 19.34 4.85
N SER A 230 -12.06 20.47 5.55
CA SER A 230 -10.97 21.34 5.99
C SER A 230 -10.05 20.66 7.03
N GLU A 231 -10.58 19.78 7.88
CA GLU A 231 -9.77 18.94 8.78
C GLU A 231 -8.88 17.97 8.03
N LYS A 232 -9.38 17.36 6.96
CA LYS A 232 -8.54 16.52 6.07
C LYS A 232 -7.49 17.35 5.33
N GLU A 233 -7.85 18.53 4.85
CA GLU A 233 -6.90 19.44 4.20
C GLU A 233 -5.78 19.81 5.18
N LEU A 234 -6.09 20.10 6.44
CA LEU A 234 -5.11 20.38 7.48
C LEU A 234 -4.20 19.16 7.75
N ASP A 235 -4.76 17.94 7.88
CA ASP A 235 -3.95 16.75 8.10
C ASP A 235 -2.97 16.50 6.93
N LEU A 236 -3.38 16.81 5.72
CA LEU A 236 -2.57 16.64 4.51
C LEU A 236 -1.51 17.74 4.32
N THR A 237 -1.54 18.86 5.09
CA THR A 237 -0.42 19.81 5.14
C THR A 237 0.78 19.25 5.89
N HIS A 238 0.58 18.25 6.74
CA HIS A 238 1.64 17.49 7.42
C HIS A 238 2.04 16.28 6.57
N ILE A 239 3.12 16.39 5.83
CA ILE A 239 3.59 15.30 4.96
C ILE A 239 4.28 14.24 5.80
N ARG A 240 3.66 13.04 5.84
CA ARG A 240 4.08 11.88 6.65
C ARG A 240 4.55 10.74 5.78
N THR A 241 5.46 9.93 6.32
CA THR A 241 5.95 8.75 5.62
C THR A 241 4.89 7.63 5.60
N PRO A 242 4.63 7.00 4.45
CA PRO A 242 3.72 5.87 4.36
C PRO A 242 4.32 4.54 4.86
N VAL A 243 5.65 4.46 5.01
CA VAL A 243 6.37 3.26 5.43
C VAL A 243 7.61 3.65 6.25
N SER A 244 8.06 2.77 7.14
CA SER A 244 9.32 2.96 7.85
C SER A 244 10.52 2.69 6.93
N GLY A 245 11.57 3.51 7.03
CA GLY A 245 12.75 3.34 6.17
C GLY A 245 13.79 4.44 6.34
N ALA A 246 14.74 4.50 5.40
CA ALA A 246 15.66 5.62 5.29
C ALA A 246 15.15 6.63 4.25
N LEU A 247 15.22 7.90 4.58
CA LEU A 247 14.86 9.00 3.68
C LEU A 247 15.98 9.20 2.67
N GLU A 248 15.68 9.06 1.39
CA GLU A 248 16.64 9.20 0.30
C GLU A 248 16.17 10.28 -0.69
N GLN A 249 17.11 10.89 -1.43
CA GLN A 249 16.83 11.88 -2.46
C GLN A 249 15.89 13.00 -1.98
N PHE A 250 16.17 13.54 -0.81
CA PHE A 250 15.45 14.71 -0.31
C PHE A 250 15.70 15.90 -1.23
N SER A 251 14.64 16.51 -1.76
CA SER A 251 14.68 17.49 -2.87
C SER A 251 15.34 18.83 -2.54
N GLY A 252 16.22 18.92 -1.55
CA GLY A 252 16.93 20.15 -1.19
C GLY A 252 16.02 21.31 -0.79
N LEU A 253 14.82 21.03 -0.30
CA LEU A 253 13.85 22.00 0.14
C LEU A 253 14.36 22.74 1.37
N SER A 254 13.99 24.01 1.48
CA SER A 254 14.26 24.84 2.64
C SER A 254 12.95 25.44 3.17
N PRO A 255 12.83 25.78 4.46
CA PRO A 255 11.72 26.56 4.96
C PRO A 255 11.50 27.81 4.10
N GLY A 256 10.28 28.02 3.67
CA GLY A 256 9.93 29.09 2.72
C GLY A 256 9.89 28.69 1.24
N SER A 257 10.41 27.52 0.87
CA SER A 257 10.27 26.97 -0.48
C SER A 257 8.80 26.69 -0.81
N TYR A 258 8.44 26.77 -2.09
CA TYR A 258 7.10 26.43 -2.56
C TYR A 258 7.09 25.06 -3.24
N ILE A 259 6.16 24.20 -2.87
CA ILE A 259 5.97 22.86 -3.42
C ILE A 259 4.65 22.81 -4.18
N GLN A 260 4.64 22.09 -5.30
CA GLN A 260 3.44 21.84 -6.09
C GLN A 260 2.79 20.50 -5.71
N ALA A 261 1.47 20.42 -5.81
CA ALA A 261 0.76 19.15 -5.66
C ALA A 261 1.28 18.11 -6.68
N GLY A 262 1.50 16.88 -6.22
CA GLY A 262 2.10 15.82 -7.03
C GLY A 262 3.62 15.85 -7.14
N GLN A 263 4.29 16.87 -6.61
CA GLN A 263 5.76 16.93 -6.62
C GLN A 263 6.33 15.92 -5.62
N SER A 264 7.33 15.15 -6.07
CA SER A 264 8.08 14.25 -5.19
C SER A 264 9.00 15.07 -4.29
N VAL A 265 8.84 14.91 -2.98
CA VAL A 265 9.62 15.60 -1.95
C VAL A 265 10.86 14.80 -1.58
N ALA A 266 10.68 13.49 -1.45
CA ALA A 266 11.71 12.55 -1.05
C ALA A 266 11.33 11.13 -1.48
N TRP A 267 12.22 10.18 -1.26
CA TRP A 267 11.95 8.75 -1.39
C TRP A 267 12.21 8.08 -0.05
N VAL A 268 11.30 7.23 0.36
CA VAL A 268 11.50 6.38 1.54
C VAL A 268 11.94 5.01 1.07
N SER A 269 13.14 4.60 1.48
CA SER A 269 13.70 3.29 1.19
C SER A 269 13.50 2.38 2.39
N PRO A 270 12.51 1.47 2.35
CA PRO A 270 12.23 0.61 3.48
C PRO A 270 13.45 -0.19 3.90
N GLY A 271 13.70 -0.25 5.21
CA GLY A 271 14.56 -1.26 5.81
C GLY A 271 13.77 -2.56 5.86
N GLY A 272 14.40 -3.71 5.69
CA GLY A 272 13.66 -4.96 5.84
C GLY A 272 14.35 -6.13 5.15
N GLU A 273 13.61 -7.20 4.99
CA GLU A 273 14.08 -8.42 4.34
C GLU A 273 14.55 -8.12 2.91
N LEU A 274 15.72 -8.68 2.62
CA LEU A 274 16.27 -8.65 1.27
C LEU A 274 15.81 -9.90 0.53
N VAL A 275 15.51 -9.74 -0.74
CA VAL A 275 15.21 -10.83 -1.69
C VAL A 275 16.18 -10.76 -2.84
N ALA A 276 16.40 -11.91 -3.48
CA ALA A 276 17.17 -12.01 -4.70
C ALA A 276 16.20 -12.11 -5.88
N ASP A 277 16.21 -11.13 -6.76
CA ASP A 277 15.54 -11.20 -8.06
C ASP A 277 16.56 -11.73 -9.09
N ILE A 278 16.30 -12.93 -9.63
CA ILE A 278 17.17 -13.66 -10.54
C ILE A 278 16.53 -13.65 -11.92
N TYR A 279 17.33 -13.48 -12.94
CA TYR A 279 16.90 -13.38 -14.33
C TYR A 279 17.29 -14.65 -15.10
N VAL A 280 16.32 -15.54 -15.26
CA VAL A 280 16.52 -16.87 -15.84
C VAL A 280 16.16 -16.87 -17.32
N SER A 281 17.00 -17.49 -18.15
CA SER A 281 16.75 -17.69 -19.59
C SER A 281 15.50 -18.57 -19.81
N PRO A 282 14.75 -18.37 -20.93
CA PRO A 282 13.66 -19.27 -21.34
C PRO A 282 14.09 -20.73 -21.47
N ASN A 283 15.33 -20.99 -21.84
CA ASN A 283 15.86 -22.35 -21.98
C ASN A 283 16.02 -23.05 -20.63
N ASP A 284 16.20 -22.28 -19.56
CA ASP A 284 16.55 -22.81 -18.23
C ASP A 284 15.37 -22.77 -17.25
N ILE A 285 14.32 -22.00 -17.55
CA ILE A 285 13.19 -21.80 -16.62
C ILE A 285 12.44 -23.09 -16.31
N GLY A 286 12.42 -24.03 -17.24
CA GLY A 286 11.79 -25.33 -17.06
C GLY A 286 12.39 -26.19 -15.93
N PHE A 287 13.60 -25.83 -15.47
CA PHE A 287 14.31 -26.51 -14.40
C PHE A 287 14.14 -25.81 -13.03
N VAL A 288 13.50 -24.65 -12.99
CA VAL A 288 13.32 -23.85 -11.77
C VAL A 288 11.91 -24.05 -11.22
N ARG A 289 11.81 -24.40 -9.94
CA ARG A 289 10.54 -24.65 -9.26
C ARG A 289 10.44 -23.88 -7.95
N PRO A 290 9.25 -23.42 -7.55
CA PRO A 290 9.04 -22.87 -6.21
C PRO A 290 9.45 -23.90 -5.13
N GLY A 291 10.09 -23.40 -4.05
CA GLY A 291 10.62 -24.24 -2.96
C GLY A 291 12.00 -24.84 -3.21
N GLN A 292 12.58 -24.69 -4.40
CA GLN A 292 13.92 -25.18 -4.72
C GLN A 292 15.00 -24.38 -3.99
N SER A 293 16.03 -25.05 -3.46
CA SER A 293 17.21 -24.41 -2.90
C SER A 293 18.15 -23.92 -4.01
N VAL A 294 18.71 -22.73 -3.80
CA VAL A 294 19.59 -22.02 -4.74
C VAL A 294 20.80 -21.50 -4.00
N GLY A 295 21.99 -21.70 -4.55
CA GLY A 295 23.21 -21.07 -4.07
C GLY A 295 23.43 -19.72 -4.76
N LEU A 296 23.53 -18.64 -3.98
CA LEU A 296 23.79 -17.30 -4.50
C LEU A 296 25.22 -16.89 -4.24
N GLN A 297 25.95 -16.62 -5.30
CA GLN A 297 27.26 -16.00 -5.25
C GLN A 297 27.08 -14.49 -5.38
N VAL A 298 27.58 -13.72 -4.44
CA VAL A 298 27.53 -12.25 -4.47
C VAL A 298 28.81 -11.74 -5.11
N ASP A 299 28.70 -10.92 -6.16
CA ASP A 299 29.88 -10.48 -6.94
C ASP A 299 30.85 -9.62 -6.11
N SER A 300 30.31 -8.88 -5.10
CA SER A 300 31.12 -8.05 -4.19
C SER A 300 31.91 -8.88 -3.17
N PHE A 301 31.67 -10.20 -3.06
CA PHE A 301 32.32 -11.10 -2.12
C PHE A 301 32.97 -12.26 -2.86
N SER A 302 34.29 -12.42 -2.74
CA SER A 302 35.01 -13.51 -3.40
C SER A 302 34.49 -14.88 -2.94
N TYR A 303 33.98 -15.67 -3.88
CA TYR A 303 33.42 -17.03 -3.62
C TYR A 303 34.35 -17.93 -2.84
N ASN A 304 35.65 -17.91 -3.16
CA ASN A 304 36.64 -18.79 -2.55
C ASN A 304 36.83 -18.51 -1.05
N GLN A 305 36.52 -17.29 -0.61
CA GLN A 305 36.70 -16.85 0.79
C GLN A 305 35.38 -16.83 1.56
N TRP A 306 34.31 -16.32 0.93
CA TRP A 306 33.04 -16.04 1.58
C TRP A 306 31.97 -17.12 1.34
N GLY A 307 32.15 -17.97 0.33
CA GLY A 307 31.18 -19.03 -0.02
C GLY A 307 29.94 -18.53 -0.74
N LEU A 308 28.86 -19.27 -0.62
CA LEU A 308 27.55 -19.01 -1.20
C LEU A 308 26.55 -18.69 -0.10
N ILE A 309 25.56 -17.86 -0.43
CA ILE A 309 24.37 -17.68 0.40
C ILE A 309 23.32 -18.68 -0.07
N GLU A 310 22.76 -19.42 0.86
CA GLU A 310 21.61 -20.26 0.59
C GLU A 310 20.35 -19.40 0.47
N ALA A 311 19.56 -19.66 -0.56
CA ALA A 311 18.29 -19.05 -0.79
C ALA A 311 17.28 -20.08 -1.26
N THR A 312 16.00 -19.77 -1.10
CA THR A 312 14.90 -20.63 -1.55
C THR A 312 14.05 -19.88 -2.56
N VAL A 313 13.72 -20.53 -3.68
CA VAL A 313 12.82 -19.99 -4.69
C VAL A 313 11.44 -19.80 -4.06
N ARG A 314 11.00 -18.55 -3.96
CA ARG A 314 9.67 -18.17 -3.45
C ARG A 314 8.64 -18.15 -4.57
N GLU A 315 9.00 -17.55 -5.69
CA GLU A 315 8.08 -17.27 -6.78
C GLU A 315 8.82 -17.32 -8.12
N VAL A 316 8.17 -17.88 -9.13
CA VAL A 316 8.63 -17.89 -10.53
C VAL A 316 7.60 -17.11 -11.34
N ALA A 317 8.02 -16.07 -12.05
CA ALA A 317 7.12 -15.30 -12.90
C ALA A 317 6.49 -16.20 -13.98
N GLN A 318 5.20 -16.03 -14.20
CA GLN A 318 4.45 -16.79 -15.22
C GLN A 318 4.68 -16.24 -16.64
N ASP A 319 5.12 -14.98 -16.74
CA ASP A 319 5.37 -14.32 -18.01
C ASP A 319 6.80 -13.79 -18.08
N PHE A 320 7.31 -13.65 -19.31
CA PHE A 320 8.65 -13.13 -19.54
C PHE A 320 8.67 -11.61 -19.59
N THR A 321 9.81 -11.04 -19.27
CA THR A 321 10.08 -9.62 -19.40
C THR A 321 11.26 -9.44 -20.38
N LEU A 322 11.20 -8.44 -21.26
CA LEU A 322 12.31 -8.12 -22.13
C LEU A 322 13.31 -7.21 -21.38
N ILE A 323 14.54 -7.70 -21.21
CA ILE A 323 15.68 -6.91 -20.74
C ILE A 323 16.71 -6.89 -21.84
N ASP A 324 17.09 -5.71 -22.29
CA ASP A 324 18.03 -5.49 -23.41
C ASP A 324 17.66 -6.29 -24.68
N GLY A 325 16.34 -6.39 -24.95
CA GLY A 325 15.81 -7.10 -26.12
C GLY A 325 15.82 -8.63 -25.97
N ARG A 326 16.19 -9.17 -24.82
CA ARG A 326 16.21 -10.63 -24.55
C ARG A 326 15.05 -11.02 -23.62
N PRO A 327 14.30 -12.06 -23.95
CA PRO A 327 13.26 -12.57 -23.07
C PRO A 327 13.90 -13.24 -21.84
N ILE A 328 13.43 -12.89 -20.67
CA ILE A 328 13.88 -13.46 -19.39
C ILE A 328 12.69 -13.70 -18.47
N TYR A 329 12.80 -14.71 -17.62
CA TYR A 329 11.86 -14.95 -16.54
C TYR A 329 12.44 -14.47 -15.21
N LYS A 330 11.65 -13.73 -14.47
CA LYS A 330 12.04 -13.24 -13.15
C LYS A 330 11.72 -14.29 -12.09
N VAL A 331 12.73 -14.73 -11.37
CA VAL A 331 12.61 -15.68 -10.25
C VAL A 331 12.97 -14.96 -8.97
N ARG A 332 12.06 -14.95 -8.00
CA ARG A 332 12.29 -14.33 -6.70
C ARG A 332 12.64 -15.36 -5.66
N CYS A 333 13.78 -15.17 -4.99
CA CYS A 333 14.27 -16.04 -3.94
C CYS A 333 14.35 -15.32 -2.60
N THR A 334 13.97 -16.01 -1.52
CA THR A 334 14.15 -15.55 -0.15
C THR A 334 15.52 -15.98 0.34
N LEU A 335 16.27 -15.07 0.93
CA LEU A 335 17.61 -15.33 1.48
C LEU A 335 17.49 -15.96 2.86
N SER A 336 18.32 -16.97 3.15
CA SER A 336 18.39 -17.59 4.49
C SER A 336 19.05 -16.64 5.50
N HIS A 337 20.01 -15.85 5.05
CA HIS A 337 20.75 -14.89 5.87
C HIS A 337 21.02 -13.62 5.06
N ASN A 338 21.16 -12.49 5.77
CA ASN A 338 21.48 -11.19 5.14
C ASN A 338 22.97 -10.84 5.24
N HIS A 339 23.82 -11.81 5.58
CA HIS A 339 25.27 -11.61 5.74
C HIS A 339 26.03 -12.87 5.34
N LEU A 340 27.29 -12.69 5.03
CA LEU A 340 28.29 -13.74 4.84
C LEU A 340 29.35 -13.62 5.93
N ALA A 341 29.86 -14.75 6.41
CA ALA A 341 30.91 -14.78 7.42
C ALA A 341 32.16 -15.46 6.88
N LEU A 342 33.31 -14.83 7.05
CA LEU A 342 34.61 -15.43 6.78
C LEU A 342 35.02 -16.38 7.91
N LYS A 343 35.91 -17.33 7.60
CA LYS A 343 36.47 -18.26 8.59
C LYS A 343 37.22 -17.56 9.74
N ASN A 344 37.68 -16.32 9.52
CA ASN A 344 38.35 -15.49 10.54
C ASN A 344 37.35 -14.69 11.40
N GLY A 345 36.04 -14.85 11.25
CA GLY A 345 35.00 -14.17 11.99
C GLY A 345 34.57 -12.81 11.44
N ALA A 346 35.16 -12.31 10.34
CA ALA A 346 34.69 -11.09 9.70
C ALA A 346 33.31 -11.30 9.05
N ILE A 347 32.39 -10.34 9.24
CA ILE A 347 31.01 -10.40 8.71
C ILE A 347 30.85 -9.36 7.61
N GLY A 348 30.36 -9.80 6.45
CA GLY A 348 30.01 -8.95 5.33
C GLY A 348 28.49 -8.90 5.16
N TYR A 349 27.88 -7.74 5.40
CA TYR A 349 26.43 -7.56 5.22
C TYR A 349 26.06 -7.31 3.77
N LEU A 350 24.96 -7.95 3.34
CA LEU A 350 24.38 -7.70 2.04
C LEU A 350 23.77 -6.30 1.97
N LYS A 351 23.96 -5.64 0.84
CA LYS A 351 23.37 -4.31 0.57
C LYS A 351 22.44 -4.39 -0.63
N LYS A 352 21.42 -3.54 -0.63
CA LYS A 352 20.52 -3.35 -1.77
C LYS A 352 21.33 -2.98 -3.02
N GLY A 353 20.96 -3.55 -4.16
CA GLY A 353 21.62 -3.29 -5.45
C GLY A 353 22.84 -4.15 -5.75
N MET A 354 23.33 -4.98 -4.82
CA MET A 354 24.42 -5.91 -5.11
C MET A 354 24.01 -6.90 -6.18
N THR A 355 24.91 -7.16 -7.13
CA THR A 355 24.76 -8.18 -8.18
C THR A 355 25.13 -9.54 -7.65
N ILE A 356 24.44 -10.54 -8.16
CA ILE A 356 24.59 -11.94 -7.75
C ILE A 356 24.56 -12.88 -8.95
N GLN A 357 25.21 -14.03 -8.81
CA GLN A 357 25.07 -15.17 -9.71
C GLN A 357 24.37 -16.30 -8.95
N ALA A 358 23.16 -16.65 -9.39
CA ALA A 358 22.41 -17.76 -8.83
C ALA A 358 22.80 -19.07 -9.49
N ARG A 359 23.00 -20.12 -8.69
CA ARG A 359 23.30 -21.47 -9.14
C ARG A 359 22.14 -22.38 -8.76
N PHE A 360 21.34 -22.73 -9.74
CA PHE A 360 20.26 -23.71 -9.58
C PHE A 360 20.81 -25.10 -9.78
N LEU A 361 20.64 -25.97 -8.79
CA LEU A 361 20.97 -27.38 -8.91
C LEU A 361 19.84 -28.06 -9.71
N VAL A 362 20.14 -28.44 -10.97
CA VAL A 362 19.13 -28.95 -11.90
C VAL A 362 19.01 -30.44 -11.83
N ALA A 363 20.13 -31.17 -11.93
CA ALA A 363 20.13 -32.61 -11.92
C ALA A 363 21.53 -33.15 -11.58
N ASN A 364 21.57 -34.34 -10.95
CA ASN A 364 22.78 -35.14 -10.89
C ASN A 364 22.81 -36.01 -12.14
N ARG A 365 23.75 -35.77 -13.05
CA ARG A 365 23.93 -36.57 -14.28
C ARG A 365 25.20 -37.39 -14.15
N THR A 366 25.16 -38.60 -14.64
CA THR A 366 26.37 -39.44 -14.72
C THR A 366 27.24 -38.99 -15.90
N LEU A 367 28.54 -39.20 -15.79
CA LEU A 367 29.48 -38.95 -16.90
C LEU A 367 29.06 -39.65 -18.19
N LEU A 368 28.48 -40.84 -18.07
CA LEU A 368 27.96 -41.60 -19.21
C LEU A 368 26.82 -40.86 -19.92
N GLN A 369 25.88 -40.28 -19.15
CA GLN A 369 24.75 -39.48 -19.70
C GLN A 369 25.24 -38.22 -20.43
N LEU A 370 26.21 -37.51 -19.85
CA LEU A 370 26.79 -36.31 -20.49
C LEU A 370 27.53 -36.65 -21.78
N LEU A 371 28.22 -37.77 -21.81
CA LEU A 371 28.94 -38.26 -23.00
C LEU A 371 27.96 -38.71 -24.10
N TYR A 372 26.86 -39.37 -23.72
CA TYR A 372 25.79 -39.75 -24.64
C TYR A 372 25.07 -38.55 -25.24
N GLU A 373 24.73 -37.56 -24.44
CA GLU A 373 24.12 -36.28 -24.91
C GLU A 373 25.05 -35.55 -25.89
N GLY A 374 26.35 -35.44 -25.57
CA GLY A 374 27.31 -34.82 -26.47
C GLY A 374 27.49 -35.54 -27.81
N VAL A 375 27.36 -36.88 -27.82
CA VAL A 375 27.41 -37.71 -29.03
C VAL A 375 26.09 -37.61 -29.81
N ASP A 376 24.94 -37.58 -29.12
CA ASP A 376 23.61 -37.43 -29.74
C ASP A 376 23.46 -36.07 -30.42
N ASP A 377 23.94 -35.00 -29.78
CA ASP A 377 23.95 -33.65 -30.35
C ASP A 377 24.85 -33.55 -31.59
N TRP A 378 25.98 -34.27 -31.58
CA TRP A 378 26.89 -34.32 -32.74
C TRP A 378 26.33 -35.15 -33.90
N LEU A 379 25.63 -36.26 -33.61
CA LEU A 379 25.03 -37.17 -34.61
C LEU A 379 23.68 -36.70 -35.14
N ASN A 380 22.95 -35.86 -34.39
CA ASN A 380 21.60 -35.38 -34.71
C ASN A 380 21.50 -33.86 -34.67
N PRO A 381 22.18 -33.13 -35.57
CA PRO A 381 22.17 -31.65 -35.59
C PRO A 381 20.78 -31.07 -35.86
N LEU A 382 19.81 -31.85 -36.29
CA LEU A 382 18.42 -31.39 -36.53
C LEU A 382 17.59 -31.29 -35.24
N LYS A 383 18.03 -31.81 -34.09
CA LYS A 383 17.36 -31.63 -32.79
C LYS A 383 17.67 -30.26 -32.11
N THR A 384 18.71 -29.60 -32.55
CA THR A 384 19.14 -28.29 -32.02
C THR A 384 18.49 -27.07 -32.70
N ALA A 385 17.58 -27.33 -33.66
CA ALA A 385 16.89 -26.28 -34.43
C ALA A 385 15.42 -26.09 -33.99
N HIS A 386 15.19 -25.98 -32.67
CA HIS A 386 13.89 -25.54 -32.12
C HIS A 386 14.10 -24.55 -30.99
#